data_7293d27f2b1b2caec50575b5890e4dba
#
_entry.id   7293d27f2b1b2caec50575b5890e4dba
#
_cell.length_a   1.000
_cell.length_b   1.000
_cell.length_c   1.000
_cell.angle_alpha   90.00
_cell.angle_beta   90.00
_cell.angle_gamma   90.00
#
_symmetry.space_group_name_H-M   'P 1'
#
loop_
_entity.id
_entity.type
_entity.pdbx_description
1 polymer ?
#
loop_
_entity_poly.entity_id
_entity_poly.type
_entity_poly.pdbx_seq_one_letter_code
_entity_poly.pdbx_strand_id
1 'polypeptide(L)'
;LVKNINIFDPYRRWNLLHWIQAKVLDEMFNRCWLRSLRTGKFRPPSSIFSRKINGLRGSSDFIGVNYYTHLLTTPFMPTTVEIDPLKRPWEVRTDFRYPMYAEGLRRSFEMVNSLNLPIIVTVNGVADDDDDMRPEHIRRHLQITAEAIDDGLDIRGFYHWSLMDNFEWAEGYTQRFGLYHVDY
;
A
#
# COMPACT_ATOMS: atom_id res chain seq x y z
N LEU A 1 -6.85 -13.03 -4.74
CA LEU A 1 -5.66 -12.28 -5.20
C LEU A 1 -5.17 -11.36 -4.09
N VAL A 2 -3.87 -11.32 -3.83
CA VAL A 2 -3.23 -10.35 -2.92
C VAL A 2 -2.39 -9.37 -3.73
N LYS A 3 -2.45 -8.09 -3.37
CA LYS A 3 -1.75 -7.01 -4.07
C LYS A 3 -1.19 -5.97 -3.11
N ASN A 4 0.10 -5.67 -3.23
CA ASN A 4 0.66 -4.46 -2.64
C ASN A 4 0.11 -3.24 -3.38
N ILE A 5 -0.61 -2.38 -2.67
CA ILE A 5 -1.08 -1.12 -3.20
C ILE A 5 -0.10 -0.03 -2.76
N ASN A 6 0.61 0.51 -3.72
CA ASN A 6 1.55 1.60 -3.48
C ASN A 6 0.87 2.93 -3.77
N ILE A 7 0.77 3.77 -2.78
CA ILE A 7 0.23 5.14 -2.95
C ILE A 7 1.38 6.06 -3.34
N PHE A 8 1.35 6.57 -4.55
CA PHE A 8 2.36 7.50 -5.06
C PHE A 8 1.87 8.93 -4.93
N ASP A 9 2.61 9.77 -4.21
CA ASP A 9 2.32 11.17 -4.01
C ASP A 9 3.45 12.06 -4.52
N PRO A 10 3.13 13.22 -5.14
CA PRO A 10 4.16 14.15 -5.60
C PRO A 10 4.89 14.73 -4.41
N TYR A 11 6.22 14.70 -4.40
CA TYR A 11 7.02 15.32 -3.32
C TYR A 11 6.68 16.81 -3.16
N ARG A 12 6.64 17.55 -4.27
CA ARG A 12 6.21 18.95 -4.29
C ARG A 12 4.87 19.06 -5.00
N ARG A 13 3.81 19.35 -4.26
CA ARG A 13 2.43 19.42 -4.77
C ARG A 13 2.20 20.50 -5.85
N TRP A 14 3.02 21.53 -5.89
CA TRP A 14 2.96 22.59 -6.91
C TRP A 14 3.71 22.23 -8.21
N ASN A 15 4.52 21.17 -8.23
CA ASN A 15 5.33 20.80 -9.38
C ASN A 15 4.61 19.74 -10.24
N LEU A 16 4.27 20.14 -11.48
CA LEU A 16 3.54 19.27 -12.43
C LEU A 16 4.31 17.98 -12.77
N LEU A 17 5.64 18.03 -12.86
CA LEU A 17 6.46 16.86 -13.21
C LEU A 17 6.38 15.80 -12.12
N HIS A 18 6.30 16.19 -10.84
CA HIS A 18 6.12 15.25 -9.74
C HIS A 18 4.75 14.56 -9.79
N TRP A 19 3.69 15.29 -10.20
CA TRP A 19 2.37 14.71 -10.42
C TRP A 19 2.35 13.73 -11.59
N ILE A 20 3.02 14.08 -12.68
CA ILE A 20 3.16 13.17 -13.84
C ILE A 20 3.86 11.89 -13.41
N GLN A 21 4.97 11.99 -12.70
CA GLN A 21 5.69 10.83 -12.19
C GLN A 21 4.82 9.96 -11.28
N ALA A 22 4.12 10.57 -10.31
CA ALA A 22 3.20 9.85 -9.42
C ALA A 22 2.13 9.08 -10.20
N LYS A 23 1.52 9.71 -11.21
CA LYS A 23 0.50 9.08 -12.07
C LYS A 23 1.06 7.95 -12.92
N VAL A 24 2.26 8.12 -13.47
CA VAL A 24 2.93 7.06 -14.25
C VAL A 24 3.19 5.84 -13.38
N LEU A 25 3.73 6.04 -12.17
CA LEU A 25 3.99 4.95 -11.23
C LEU A 25 2.68 4.29 -10.75
N ASP A 26 1.65 5.06 -10.44
CA ASP A 26 0.32 4.52 -10.08
C ASP A 26 -0.27 3.67 -11.23
N GLU A 27 -0.16 4.12 -12.47
CA GLU A 27 -0.57 3.33 -13.63
C GLU A 27 0.24 2.03 -13.74
N MET A 28 1.56 2.09 -13.57
CA MET A 28 2.45 0.93 -13.70
C MET A 28 2.25 -0.10 -12.59
N PHE A 29 2.18 0.34 -11.34
CA PHE A 29 2.18 -0.53 -10.19
C PHE A 29 0.79 -0.95 -9.72
N ASN A 30 -0.23 -0.13 -9.96
CA ASN A 30 -1.59 -0.39 -9.47
C ASN A 30 -2.62 -0.56 -10.59
N ARG A 31 -2.90 0.51 -11.35
CA ARG A 31 -4.09 0.59 -12.22
C ARG A 31 -4.05 -0.35 -13.40
N CYS A 32 -2.88 -0.59 -14.02
CA CYS A 32 -2.78 -1.52 -15.14
C CYS A 32 -3.18 -2.95 -14.72
N TRP A 33 -2.83 -3.38 -13.52
CA TRP A 33 -3.17 -4.68 -12.96
C TRP A 33 -4.65 -4.79 -12.61
N LEU A 34 -5.18 -3.80 -11.87
CA LEU A 34 -6.61 -3.78 -11.48
C LEU A 34 -7.51 -3.74 -12.71
N ARG A 35 -7.17 -2.93 -13.70
CA ARG A 35 -7.89 -2.88 -14.98
C ARG A 35 -7.84 -4.21 -15.71
N SER A 36 -6.70 -4.90 -15.67
CA SER A 36 -6.55 -6.21 -16.33
C SER A 36 -7.44 -7.26 -15.71
N LEU A 37 -7.52 -7.33 -14.38
CA LEU A 37 -8.42 -8.22 -13.64
C LEU A 37 -9.89 -7.94 -13.98
N ARG A 38 -10.27 -6.67 -14.02
CA ARG A 38 -11.64 -6.24 -14.33
C ARG A 38 -12.06 -6.58 -15.76
N THR A 39 -11.15 -6.38 -16.71
CA THR A 39 -11.48 -6.48 -18.16
C THR A 39 -11.09 -7.81 -18.80
N GLY A 40 -10.21 -8.58 -18.17
CA GLY A 40 -9.59 -9.77 -18.76
C GLY A 40 -8.56 -9.44 -19.85
N LYS A 41 -8.14 -8.16 -19.97
CA LYS A 41 -7.18 -7.71 -20.98
C LYS A 41 -6.00 -7.01 -20.31
N PHE A 42 -4.82 -7.51 -20.53
CA PHE A 42 -3.60 -6.84 -20.09
C PHE A 42 -3.11 -5.87 -21.15
N ARG A 43 -2.87 -4.63 -20.74
CA ARG A 43 -2.23 -3.59 -21.56
C ARG A 43 -1.08 -2.99 -20.75
N PRO A 44 0.18 -3.23 -21.15
CA PRO A 44 1.32 -2.57 -20.52
C PRO A 44 1.20 -1.05 -20.57
N PRO A 45 1.67 -0.30 -19.56
CA PRO A 45 1.60 1.17 -19.55
C PRO A 45 2.27 1.83 -20.75
N SER A 46 3.33 1.23 -21.28
CA SER A 46 4.08 1.70 -22.45
C SER A 46 3.48 1.30 -23.80
N SER A 47 2.33 0.60 -23.83
CA SER A 47 1.76 0.06 -25.06
C SER A 47 0.34 0.54 -25.30
N ILE A 48 0.02 0.82 -26.58
CA ILE A 48 -1.35 1.04 -27.04
C ILE A 48 -2.11 -0.28 -27.28
N PHE A 49 -1.38 -1.40 -27.39
CA PHE A 49 -1.96 -2.71 -27.66
C PHE A 49 -2.31 -3.42 -26.36
N SER A 50 -3.42 -4.15 -26.38
CA SER A 50 -3.85 -5.01 -25.28
C SER A 50 -3.92 -6.46 -25.72
N ARG A 51 -3.61 -7.39 -24.81
CA ARG A 51 -3.74 -8.82 -25.02
C ARG A 51 -4.83 -9.38 -24.12
N LYS A 52 -5.78 -10.12 -24.67
CA LYS A 52 -6.75 -10.87 -23.89
C LYS A 52 -6.06 -12.05 -23.18
N ILE A 53 -6.34 -12.21 -21.90
CA ILE A 53 -5.88 -13.35 -21.10
C ILE A 53 -7.12 -14.14 -20.67
N ASN A 54 -7.24 -15.35 -21.21
CA ASN A 54 -8.37 -16.21 -20.91
C ASN A 54 -8.34 -16.60 -19.42
N GLY A 55 -9.51 -16.57 -18.77
CA GLY A 55 -9.65 -16.91 -17.35
C GLY A 55 -9.21 -15.80 -16.38
N LEU A 56 -8.63 -14.70 -16.83
CA LEU A 56 -8.19 -13.63 -15.92
C LEU A 56 -9.37 -12.89 -15.26
N ARG A 57 -10.39 -12.56 -16.04
CA ARG A 57 -11.61 -11.95 -15.49
C ARG A 57 -12.38 -13.01 -14.70
N GLY A 58 -12.75 -12.69 -13.46
CA GLY A 58 -13.44 -13.61 -12.56
C GLY A 58 -12.52 -14.68 -11.94
N SER A 59 -11.20 -14.49 -11.98
CA SER A 59 -10.22 -15.43 -11.41
C SER A 59 -9.99 -15.24 -9.90
N SER A 60 -10.72 -14.33 -9.27
CA SER A 60 -10.52 -14.00 -7.86
C SER A 60 -11.84 -13.83 -7.15
N ASP A 61 -11.97 -14.42 -5.96
CA ASP A 61 -13.15 -14.34 -5.09
C ASP A 61 -13.07 -13.15 -4.12
N PHE A 62 -11.87 -12.64 -3.87
CA PHE A 62 -11.61 -11.47 -3.05
C PHE A 62 -10.32 -10.77 -3.50
N ILE A 63 -10.12 -9.54 -3.06
CA ILE A 63 -8.86 -8.80 -3.20
C ILE A 63 -8.21 -8.60 -1.83
N GLY A 64 -6.99 -9.14 -1.66
CA GLY A 64 -6.14 -8.87 -0.53
C GLY A 64 -5.33 -7.59 -0.75
N VAL A 65 -5.39 -6.67 0.18
CA VAL A 65 -4.65 -5.41 0.17
C VAL A 65 -3.51 -5.49 1.16
N ASN A 66 -2.27 -5.37 0.66
CA ASN A 66 -1.12 -5.09 1.49
C ASN A 66 -0.84 -3.59 1.40
N TYR A 67 -0.81 -2.92 2.53
CA TYR A 67 -0.57 -1.49 2.61
C TYR A 67 0.28 -1.14 3.83
N TYR A 68 1.32 -0.34 3.65
CA TYR A 68 2.16 0.17 4.73
C TYR A 68 2.21 1.71 4.75
N THR A 69 2.41 2.32 3.59
CA THR A 69 2.71 3.74 3.49
C THR A 69 2.43 4.32 2.11
N HIS A 70 2.72 5.59 1.93
CA HIS A 70 2.83 6.21 0.62
C HIS A 70 4.30 6.46 0.23
N LEU A 71 4.53 6.62 -1.05
CA LEU A 71 5.84 6.87 -1.64
C LEU A 71 5.86 8.26 -2.27
N LEU A 72 6.79 9.10 -1.83
CA LEU A 72 6.99 10.42 -2.42
C LEU A 72 7.77 10.31 -3.73
N THR A 73 7.32 11.00 -4.77
CA THR A 73 7.86 10.86 -6.12
C THR A 73 8.44 12.16 -6.66
N THR A 74 9.55 12.04 -7.36
CA THR A 74 10.17 13.10 -8.16
C THR A 74 10.88 12.48 -9.37
N PRO A 75 10.86 13.11 -10.55
CA PRO A 75 11.47 12.58 -11.77
C PRO A 75 12.97 12.30 -11.69
N PHE A 76 13.64 12.94 -10.74
CA PHE A 76 15.10 12.91 -10.62
C PHE A 76 15.63 11.92 -9.59
N MET A 77 14.76 11.25 -8.86
CA MET A 77 15.17 10.26 -7.85
C MET A 77 14.35 8.99 -8.00
N PRO A 78 15.01 7.83 -8.01
CA PRO A 78 14.29 6.57 -8.02
C PRO A 78 13.47 6.46 -6.72
N THR A 79 12.20 6.15 -6.86
CA THR A 79 11.34 5.81 -5.73
C THR A 79 11.64 4.36 -5.36
N THR A 80 12.49 4.14 -4.38
CA THR A 80 12.74 2.82 -3.81
C THR A 80 12.02 2.72 -2.48
N VAL A 81 11.40 1.59 -2.23
CA VAL A 81 10.66 1.32 -1.00
C VAL A 81 11.61 1.29 0.21
N GLU A 82 12.86 0.88 0.00
CA GLU A 82 13.85 0.67 1.05
C GLU A 82 14.52 1.95 1.54
N ILE A 83 14.59 2.98 0.71
CA ILE A 83 15.17 4.27 1.09
C ILE A 83 14.36 5.36 0.41
N ASP A 84 13.34 5.87 1.09
CA ASP A 84 12.71 7.10 0.66
C ASP A 84 13.54 8.29 1.16
N PRO A 85 14.44 8.86 0.34
CA PRO A 85 15.24 10.01 0.73
C PRO A 85 14.41 11.28 0.83
N LEU A 86 13.17 11.22 0.31
CA LEU A 86 12.26 12.35 0.29
C LEU A 86 11.48 12.38 1.61
N LYS A 87 11.71 13.41 2.40
CA LYS A 87 11.04 13.63 3.67
C LYS A 87 10.29 14.96 3.62
N ARG A 88 9.03 14.94 4.04
CA ARG A 88 8.31 16.17 4.36
C ARG A 88 8.48 16.48 5.85
N PRO A 89 8.67 17.76 6.25
CA PRO A 89 8.97 18.11 7.65
C PRO A 89 7.90 17.68 8.66
N TRP A 90 6.66 17.49 8.22
CA TRP A 90 5.52 17.14 9.07
C TRP A 90 5.19 15.64 9.10
N GLU A 91 5.94 14.81 8.37
CA GLU A 91 5.73 13.37 8.35
C GLU A 91 6.47 12.69 9.50
N VAL A 92 5.72 11.98 10.33
CA VAL A 92 6.27 11.05 11.32
C VAL A 92 6.73 9.80 10.59
N ARG A 93 7.93 9.32 10.89
CA ARG A 93 8.50 8.12 10.26
C ARG A 93 8.68 7.01 11.27
N THR A 94 8.42 5.81 10.81
CA THR A 94 8.67 4.57 11.53
C THR A 94 10.17 4.23 11.55
N ASP A 95 10.58 3.24 12.32
CA ASP A 95 11.98 2.76 12.34
C ASP A 95 12.42 2.21 10.99
N PHE A 96 11.48 1.67 10.21
CA PHE A 96 11.71 1.26 8.82
C PHE A 96 11.79 2.46 7.86
N ARG A 97 11.78 3.70 8.38
CA ARG A 97 11.85 4.97 7.65
C ARG A 97 10.66 5.29 6.76
N TYR A 98 9.58 4.52 6.83
CA TYR A 98 8.35 4.85 6.13
C TYR A 98 7.58 5.98 6.82
N PRO A 99 6.96 6.90 6.07
CA PRO A 99 5.98 7.81 6.64
C PRO A 99 4.78 7.06 7.21
N MET A 100 4.30 7.43 8.39
CA MET A 100 2.99 7.00 8.88
C MET A 100 1.90 7.73 8.11
N TYR A 101 1.18 7.01 7.24
CA TYR A 101 0.15 7.60 6.37
C TYR A 101 -1.09 6.70 6.26
N ALA A 102 -1.94 6.76 7.27
CA ALA A 102 -3.14 5.91 7.35
C ALA A 102 -4.17 6.22 6.25
N GLU A 103 -4.27 7.49 5.80
CA GLU A 103 -5.18 7.94 4.75
C GLU A 103 -4.94 7.23 3.40
N GLY A 104 -3.72 6.71 3.19
CA GLY A 104 -3.39 5.91 2.02
C GLY A 104 -4.12 4.56 2.00
N LEU A 105 -4.46 4.00 3.15
CA LEU A 105 -5.27 2.78 3.22
C LEU A 105 -6.67 3.03 2.66
N ARG A 106 -7.30 4.16 2.99
CA ARG A 106 -8.60 4.56 2.41
C ARG A 106 -8.51 4.64 0.88
N ARG A 107 -7.48 5.30 0.36
CA ARG A 107 -7.23 5.43 -1.07
C ARG A 107 -7.02 4.06 -1.74
N SER A 108 -6.37 3.13 -1.02
CA SER A 108 -6.19 1.75 -1.49
C SER A 108 -7.53 1.03 -1.62
N PHE A 109 -8.43 1.16 -0.64
CA PHE A 109 -9.77 0.59 -0.70
C PHE A 109 -10.57 1.13 -1.89
N GLU A 110 -10.61 2.45 -2.07
CA GLU A 110 -11.29 3.10 -3.20
C GLU A 110 -10.78 2.60 -4.56
N MET A 111 -9.47 2.41 -4.65
CA MET A 111 -8.85 1.91 -5.88
C MET A 111 -9.27 0.47 -6.21
N VAL A 112 -9.21 -0.44 -5.22
CA VAL A 112 -9.54 -1.86 -5.43
C VAL A 112 -11.04 -2.12 -5.49
N ASN A 113 -11.87 -1.27 -4.90
CA ASN A 113 -13.34 -1.35 -4.97
C ASN A 113 -13.87 -1.37 -6.41
N SER A 114 -13.09 -0.83 -7.36
CA SER A 114 -13.39 -0.91 -8.79
C SER A 114 -13.52 -2.33 -9.36
N LEU A 115 -13.07 -3.35 -8.61
CA LEU A 115 -13.17 -4.76 -8.97
C LEU A 115 -14.54 -5.37 -8.55
N ASN A 116 -15.29 -4.72 -7.66
CA ASN A 116 -16.53 -5.24 -7.05
C ASN A 116 -16.31 -6.61 -6.37
N LEU A 117 -15.22 -6.77 -5.66
CA LEU A 117 -14.88 -7.97 -4.90
C LEU A 117 -14.79 -7.64 -3.41
N PRO A 118 -15.06 -8.60 -2.52
CA PRO A 118 -14.73 -8.43 -1.11
C PRO A 118 -13.28 -8.04 -0.90
N ILE A 119 -13.01 -7.14 0.04
CA ILE A 119 -11.69 -6.63 0.38
C ILE A 119 -11.24 -7.26 1.69
N ILE A 120 -9.98 -7.68 1.75
CA ILE A 120 -9.33 -8.11 2.99
C ILE A 120 -8.00 -7.35 3.09
N VAL A 121 -7.76 -6.64 4.19
CA VAL A 121 -6.42 -6.13 4.50
C VAL A 121 -5.59 -7.33 4.94
N THR A 122 -4.74 -7.80 4.06
CA THR A 122 -3.94 -9.01 4.29
C THR A 122 -2.62 -8.73 4.98
N VAL A 123 -2.10 -7.50 4.84
CA VAL A 123 -0.91 -7.04 5.57
C VAL A 123 -0.99 -5.54 5.81
N ASN A 124 -0.85 -5.14 7.06
CA ASN A 124 -0.65 -3.75 7.50
C ASN A 124 0.08 -3.75 8.83
N GLY A 125 1.14 -2.96 8.96
CA GLY A 125 1.94 -2.94 10.18
C GLY A 125 2.91 -1.77 10.21
N VAL A 126 3.63 -1.67 11.32
CA VAL A 126 4.62 -0.64 11.59
C VAL A 126 5.83 -1.24 12.29
N ALA A 127 7.03 -0.88 11.85
CA ALA A 127 8.25 -1.15 12.59
C ALA A 127 8.43 -0.06 13.65
N ASP A 128 8.56 -0.48 14.91
CA ASP A 128 8.54 0.40 16.06
C ASP A 128 9.19 -0.32 17.26
N ASP A 129 10.41 0.03 17.59
CA ASP A 129 11.23 -0.68 18.57
C ASP A 129 10.83 -0.34 20.01
N ASP A 130 10.48 0.92 20.26
CA ASP A 130 10.08 1.42 21.58
C ASP A 130 8.56 1.47 21.79
N ASP A 131 7.79 1.06 20.79
CA ASP A 131 6.32 0.87 20.85
C ASP A 131 5.54 2.17 21.13
N ASP A 132 6.08 3.33 20.77
CA ASP A 132 5.45 4.62 20.97
C ASP A 132 4.48 5.00 19.82
N MET A 133 4.68 4.46 18.61
CA MET A 133 3.88 4.73 17.42
C MET A 133 2.83 3.65 17.12
N ARG A 134 3.09 2.40 17.47
CA ARG A 134 2.25 1.25 17.09
C ARG A 134 0.80 1.35 17.54
N PRO A 135 0.49 1.78 18.80
CA PRO A 135 -0.91 1.92 19.23
C PRO A 135 -1.69 2.90 18.35
N GLU A 136 -1.09 4.06 18.03
CA GLU A 136 -1.74 5.08 17.19
C GLU A 136 -1.85 4.62 15.73
N HIS A 137 -0.83 3.92 15.20
CA HIS A 137 -0.87 3.32 13.88
C HIS A 137 -2.05 2.36 13.73
N ILE A 138 -2.20 1.42 14.65
CA ILE A 138 -3.29 0.44 14.64
C ILE A 138 -4.64 1.15 14.76
N ARG A 139 -4.77 2.05 15.73
CA ARG A 139 -6.02 2.80 15.97
C ARG A 139 -6.48 3.53 14.71
N ARG A 140 -5.60 4.28 14.05
CA ARG A 140 -5.94 5.04 12.84
C ARG A 140 -6.29 4.15 11.65
N HIS A 141 -5.56 3.07 11.42
CA HIS A 141 -5.84 2.17 10.32
C HIS A 141 -7.15 1.41 10.53
N LEU A 142 -7.46 1.00 11.75
CA LEU A 142 -8.76 0.38 12.09
C LEU A 142 -9.91 1.39 11.98
N GLN A 143 -9.71 2.65 12.41
CA GLN A 143 -10.70 3.70 12.24
C GLN A 143 -11.04 3.92 10.77
N ILE A 144 -10.02 4.08 9.90
CA ILE A 144 -10.21 4.25 8.46
C ILE A 144 -10.92 3.04 7.85
N THR A 145 -10.63 1.84 8.34
CA THR A 145 -11.28 0.62 7.88
C THR A 145 -12.76 0.61 8.27
N ALA A 146 -13.09 1.00 9.51
CA ALA A 146 -14.47 1.10 9.98
C ALA A 146 -15.26 2.16 9.18
N GLU A 147 -14.69 3.37 9.01
CA GLU A 147 -15.29 4.41 8.19
C GLU A 147 -15.56 3.95 6.75
N ALA A 148 -14.65 3.18 6.16
CA ALA A 148 -14.83 2.63 4.83
C ALA A 148 -15.97 1.61 4.77
N ILE A 149 -16.14 0.78 5.81
CA ILE A 149 -17.27 -0.16 5.93
C ILE A 149 -18.60 0.62 6.06
N ASP A 150 -18.63 1.64 6.88
CA ASP A 150 -19.82 2.50 7.08
C ASP A 150 -20.22 3.20 5.77
N ASP A 151 -19.24 3.55 4.92
CA ASP A 151 -19.46 4.08 3.57
C ASP A 151 -19.88 3.00 2.54
N GLY A 152 -20.03 1.76 2.96
CA GLY A 152 -20.58 0.66 2.13
C GLY A 152 -19.53 -0.15 1.36
N LEU A 153 -18.24 -0.06 1.69
CA LEU A 153 -17.21 -0.92 1.10
C LEU A 153 -17.28 -2.33 1.75
N ASP A 154 -17.23 -3.37 0.94
CA ASP A 154 -17.28 -4.78 1.40
C ASP A 154 -15.91 -5.24 1.93
N ILE A 155 -15.51 -4.71 3.11
CA ILE A 155 -14.26 -5.08 3.79
C ILE A 155 -14.57 -6.16 4.82
N ARG A 156 -13.95 -7.34 4.70
CA ARG A 156 -14.28 -8.53 5.49
C ARG A 156 -13.20 -8.98 6.47
N GLY A 157 -12.03 -8.35 6.46
CA GLY A 157 -10.96 -8.72 7.38
C GLY A 157 -9.81 -7.74 7.37
N PHE A 158 -9.09 -7.72 8.50
CA PHE A 158 -7.90 -6.92 8.70
C PHE A 158 -6.87 -7.75 9.46
N TYR A 159 -5.69 -7.93 8.89
CA TYR A 159 -4.57 -8.65 9.48
C TYR A 159 -3.40 -7.71 9.71
N HIS A 160 -3.01 -7.59 10.98
CA HIS A 160 -1.84 -6.81 11.35
C HIS A 160 -0.55 -7.61 11.11
N TRP A 161 0.48 -6.97 10.59
CA TRP A 161 1.83 -7.51 10.49
C TRP A 161 2.71 -6.87 11.56
N SER A 162 3.13 -7.65 12.58
CA SER A 162 2.92 -9.08 12.72
C SER A 162 2.55 -9.42 14.17
N LEU A 163 2.18 -10.69 14.42
CA LEU A 163 1.88 -11.13 15.79
C LEU A 163 3.12 -11.11 16.69
N MET A 164 4.26 -11.57 16.17
CA MET A 164 5.54 -11.61 16.87
C MET A 164 6.63 -11.02 15.98
N ASP A 165 7.68 -10.47 16.60
CA ASP A 165 8.87 -10.09 15.84
C ASP A 165 9.40 -11.27 15.05
N ASN A 166 9.92 -11.00 13.88
CA ASN A 166 10.41 -12.02 12.97
C ASN A 166 11.60 -11.53 12.15
N PHE A 167 12.15 -12.39 11.32
CA PHE A 167 13.22 -12.06 10.39
C PHE A 167 12.68 -11.19 9.24
N GLU A 168 13.07 -9.91 9.19
CA GLU A 168 12.61 -8.94 8.20
C GLU A 168 13.60 -8.85 7.02
N TRP A 169 13.65 -9.88 6.22
CA TRP A 169 14.41 -9.95 4.95
C TRP A 169 15.85 -9.40 5.05
N ALA A 170 16.16 -8.33 4.31
CA ALA A 170 17.48 -7.71 4.29
C ALA A 170 17.85 -7.00 5.61
N GLU A 171 16.86 -6.62 6.42
CA GLU A 171 17.04 -5.95 7.71
C GLU A 171 17.31 -6.94 8.86
N GLY A 172 17.16 -8.25 8.61
CA GLY A 172 17.38 -9.27 9.62
C GLY A 172 16.39 -9.17 10.79
N TYR A 173 16.90 -9.12 12.00
CA TYR A 173 16.11 -9.06 13.24
C TYR A 173 16.05 -7.66 13.86
N THR A 174 16.49 -6.62 13.12
CA THR A 174 16.56 -5.27 13.67
C THR A 174 15.23 -4.52 13.65
N GLN A 175 14.30 -4.93 12.78
CA GLN A 175 13.00 -4.27 12.62
C GLN A 175 11.94 -4.97 13.46
N ARG A 176 11.27 -4.24 14.34
CA ARG A 176 10.29 -4.73 15.29
C ARG A 176 8.87 -4.46 14.80
N PHE A 177 8.26 -5.45 14.14
CA PHE A 177 6.88 -5.36 13.67
C PHE A 177 5.87 -6.07 14.58
N GLY A 178 6.35 -6.88 15.52
CA GLY A 178 5.52 -7.73 16.35
C GLY A 178 4.64 -6.96 17.33
N LEU A 179 3.42 -7.49 17.57
CA LEU A 179 2.64 -7.13 18.76
C LEU A 179 3.24 -7.72 20.04
N TYR A 180 4.03 -8.77 19.88
CA TYR A 180 4.81 -9.39 20.95
C TYR A 180 6.29 -9.30 20.59
N HIS A 181 7.05 -8.77 21.53
CA HIS A 181 8.50 -8.71 21.41
C HIS A 181 9.10 -10.12 21.47
N VAL A 182 10.12 -10.37 20.64
CA VAL A 182 10.91 -11.61 20.67
C VAL A 182 12.34 -11.27 21.05
N ASP A 183 12.82 -11.89 22.12
CA ASP A 183 14.24 -11.86 22.51
C ASP A 183 14.96 -12.97 21.72
N TYR A 184 15.91 -12.56 20.84
CA TYR A 184 16.64 -13.49 19.95
C TYR A 184 17.96 -13.91 20.53
#